data_c4a80daf3c9c047c7b66ff5b267f3b6b
#
_entry.id   c4a80daf3c9c047c7b66ff5b267f3b6b
#
_cell.length_a   1.000
_cell.length_b   1.000
_cell.length_c   1.000
_cell.angle_alpha   90.00
_cell.angle_beta   90.00
_cell.angle_gamma   90.00
#
_symmetry.space_group_name_H-M   'P 1'
#
loop_
_entity.id
_entity.type
_entity.pdbx_description
1 polymer ?
#
loop_
_entity_poly.entity_id
_entity_poly.type
_entity_poly.pdbx_seq_one_letter_code
_entity_poly.pdbx_strand_id
1 'polypeptide(L)'
;MSIEELSTEIDVFLLAEEDKVAKLPKGAIIVSDPVLQYYESLAPGEEPKQIFVANASESLRCVYPLINGSLKIESLYDTGSQIVSISEEKAMEAGLSWDSDIVIYMQSANKGVENSLGLARNVAFLFGDIVLYMQVHVIRNPAYDLLLGSPFDTLTESCVRTTKDGNKTITIHDPNTHQRAVVPSVATVWFGP
;
A
#
# COMPACT_ATOMS: atom_id res chain seq x y z
N MET A 1 -3.98 22.54 4.60
CA MET A 1 -5.44 22.62 4.43
C MET A 1 -5.89 23.92 5.04
N SER A 2 -6.58 24.78 4.30
CA SER A 2 -7.08 26.07 4.82
C SER A 2 -8.36 25.83 5.63
N ILE A 3 -8.75 26.83 6.46
CA ILE A 3 -10.02 26.78 7.20
C ILE A 3 -11.21 26.64 6.24
N GLU A 4 -11.11 27.22 5.02
CA GLU A 4 -12.12 27.09 3.96
C GLU A 4 -12.22 25.66 3.40
N GLU A 5 -11.12 24.91 3.28
CA GLU A 5 -11.15 23.51 2.84
C GLU A 5 -11.74 22.60 3.93
N LEU A 6 -11.45 22.88 5.20
CA LEU A 6 -12.08 22.20 6.33
C LEU A 6 -13.59 22.50 6.39
N SER A 7 -13.98 23.77 6.18
CA SER A 7 -15.39 24.19 6.16
C SER A 7 -16.18 23.50 5.06
N THR A 8 -15.60 23.29 3.87
CA THR A 8 -16.30 22.66 2.74
C THR A 8 -16.53 21.16 2.98
N GLU A 9 -15.59 20.46 3.58
CA GLU A 9 -15.76 19.05 3.97
C GLU A 9 -16.74 18.89 5.15
N ILE A 10 -16.75 19.83 6.07
CA ILE A 10 -17.65 19.86 7.24
C ILE A 10 -19.08 20.21 6.83
N ASP A 11 -19.28 21.14 5.90
CA ASP A 11 -20.62 21.48 5.38
C ASP A 11 -21.28 20.28 4.69
N VAL A 12 -20.50 19.43 4.00
CA VAL A 12 -20.99 18.14 3.48
C VAL A 12 -21.36 17.16 4.60
N PHE A 13 -20.71 17.24 5.75
CA PHE A 13 -21.02 16.41 6.92
C PHE A 13 -22.24 16.95 7.69
N LEU A 14 -22.35 18.27 7.88
CA LEU A 14 -23.44 18.93 8.63
C LEU A 14 -24.77 18.95 7.87
N LEU A 15 -24.75 19.20 6.55
CA LEU A 15 -25.95 19.15 5.70
C LEU A 15 -26.57 17.76 5.58
N ALA A 16 -25.85 16.73 6.03
CA ALA A 16 -26.31 15.37 6.00
C ALA A 16 -26.76 14.84 7.37
N GLU A 17 -26.73 15.63 8.46
CA GLU A 17 -27.01 15.10 9.80
C GLU A 17 -28.42 14.54 9.94
N GLU A 18 -29.45 15.28 9.52
CA GLU A 18 -30.84 14.83 9.63
C GLU A 18 -31.17 13.64 8.72
N ASP A 19 -30.64 13.62 7.48
CA ASP A 19 -30.82 12.53 6.53
C ASP A 19 -29.93 11.32 6.83
N LYS A 20 -28.79 11.50 7.46
CA LYS A 20 -27.86 10.41 7.80
C LYS A 20 -28.25 9.64 9.05
N VAL A 21 -28.86 10.29 10.03
CA VAL A 21 -29.36 9.62 11.25
C VAL A 21 -30.34 8.51 10.89
N ALA A 22 -31.20 8.73 9.88
CA ALA A 22 -32.15 7.72 9.38
C ALA A 22 -31.49 6.53 8.65
N LYS A 23 -30.23 6.67 8.21
CA LYS A 23 -29.50 5.64 7.43
C LYS A 23 -28.38 4.95 8.22
N LEU A 24 -28.13 5.38 9.46
CA LEU A 24 -27.08 4.76 10.26
C LEU A 24 -27.46 3.34 10.70
N PRO A 25 -26.50 2.41 10.73
CA PRO A 25 -26.72 1.10 11.31
C PRO A 25 -27.15 1.21 12.77
N LYS A 26 -27.96 0.26 13.23
CA LYS A 26 -28.41 0.24 14.63
C LYS A 26 -27.20 0.20 15.57
N GLY A 27 -27.13 1.18 16.49
CA GLY A 27 -26.03 1.31 17.45
C GLY A 27 -24.87 2.20 16.96
N ALA A 28 -24.95 2.77 15.77
CA ALA A 28 -23.99 3.79 15.33
C ALA A 28 -24.19 5.09 16.14
N ILE A 29 -23.07 5.73 16.48
CA ILE A 29 -23.03 7.00 17.22
C ILE A 29 -22.38 8.04 16.30
N ILE A 30 -23.03 9.20 16.15
CA ILE A 30 -22.40 10.35 15.53
C ILE A 30 -21.56 11.04 16.60
N VAL A 31 -20.26 11.11 16.38
CA VAL A 31 -19.32 11.84 17.25
C VAL A 31 -18.98 13.14 16.54
N SER A 32 -19.04 14.25 17.26
CA SER A 32 -18.62 15.54 16.72
C SER A 32 -17.12 15.55 16.43
N ASP A 33 -16.75 16.30 15.39
CA ASP A 33 -15.35 16.46 14.97
C ASP A 33 -14.55 17.26 16.02
N PRO A 34 -13.51 16.68 16.65
CA PRO A 34 -12.73 17.35 17.67
C PRO A 34 -11.92 18.53 17.14
N VAL A 35 -11.57 18.56 15.85
CA VAL A 35 -10.85 19.68 15.22
C VAL A 35 -11.80 20.86 15.02
N LEU A 36 -13.01 20.59 14.57
CA LEU A 36 -14.05 21.61 14.47
C LEU A 36 -14.38 22.20 15.84
N GLN A 37 -14.60 21.33 16.85
CA GLN A 37 -14.85 21.80 18.22
C GLN A 37 -13.74 22.71 18.76
N TYR A 38 -12.47 22.38 18.43
CA TYR A 38 -11.35 23.24 18.80
C TYR A 38 -11.50 24.64 18.19
N TYR A 39 -11.75 24.73 16.88
CA TYR A 39 -11.90 26.03 16.21
C TYR A 39 -13.13 26.82 16.67
N GLU A 40 -14.23 26.15 16.95
CA GLU A 40 -15.45 26.77 17.49
C GLU A 40 -15.28 27.25 18.93
N SER A 41 -14.39 26.66 19.70
CA SER A 41 -14.13 27.01 21.11
C SER A 41 -13.20 28.22 21.27
N LEU A 42 -12.58 28.73 20.19
CA LEU A 42 -11.65 29.85 20.25
C LEU A 42 -12.37 31.14 20.67
N ALA A 43 -11.74 31.90 21.58
CA ALA A 43 -12.27 33.19 21.99
C ALA A 43 -12.09 34.25 20.88
N PRO A 44 -12.95 35.29 20.84
CA PRO A 44 -12.78 36.38 19.89
C PRO A 44 -11.39 37.03 20.02
N GLY A 45 -10.61 37.00 18.91
CA GLY A 45 -9.24 37.53 18.86
C GLY A 45 -8.15 36.57 19.25
N GLU A 46 -8.48 35.32 19.60
CA GLU A 46 -7.52 34.24 19.77
C GLU A 46 -7.06 33.71 18.42
N GLU A 47 -5.73 33.65 18.21
CA GLU A 47 -5.17 33.09 16.98
C GLU A 47 -5.23 31.55 17.00
N PRO A 48 -5.84 30.90 15.98
CA PRO A 48 -5.91 29.45 15.93
C PRO A 48 -4.52 28.81 15.72
N LYS A 49 -4.26 27.74 16.44
CA LYS A 49 -3.09 26.88 16.16
C LYS A 49 -3.34 26.08 14.89
N GLN A 50 -2.32 25.98 14.05
CA GLN A 50 -2.40 25.11 12.88
C GLN A 50 -2.45 23.65 13.32
N ILE A 51 -3.53 22.95 12.97
CA ILE A 51 -3.71 21.51 13.19
C ILE A 51 -3.49 20.79 11.86
N PHE A 52 -2.62 19.79 11.87
CA PHE A 52 -2.38 18.93 10.71
C PHE A 52 -3.18 17.64 10.87
N VAL A 53 -3.99 17.31 9.88
CA VAL A 53 -4.82 16.10 9.85
C VAL A 53 -4.32 15.21 8.71
N ALA A 54 -4.32 13.89 8.93
CA ALA A 54 -3.98 12.94 7.89
C ALA A 54 -5.06 12.92 6.79
N ASN A 55 -4.64 12.68 5.55
CA ASN A 55 -5.58 12.44 4.46
C ASN A 55 -6.42 11.19 4.72
N ALA A 56 -7.64 11.16 4.19
CA ALA A 56 -8.54 10.01 4.32
C ALA A 56 -7.97 8.75 3.66
N SER A 57 -7.17 8.93 2.60
CA SER A 57 -6.49 7.84 1.89
C SER A 57 -5.21 8.34 1.24
N GLU A 58 -4.29 7.43 1.00
CA GLU A 58 -3.06 7.66 0.23
C GLU A 58 -2.92 6.58 -0.84
N SER A 59 -2.34 6.97 -1.97
CA SER A 59 -2.07 6.03 -3.05
C SER A 59 -1.06 4.97 -2.63
N LEU A 60 -1.30 3.74 -3.04
CA LEU A 60 -0.31 2.68 -2.97
C LEU A 60 0.91 3.02 -3.83
N ARG A 61 2.04 2.40 -3.55
CA ARG A 61 3.28 2.65 -4.27
C ARG A 61 3.72 1.41 -5.03
N CYS A 62 4.15 1.65 -6.26
CA CYS A 62 4.74 0.64 -7.12
C CYS A 62 6.19 0.92 -7.44
N VAL A 63 6.94 -0.14 -7.62
CA VAL A 63 8.30 -0.17 -8.16
C VAL A 63 8.33 -1.10 -9.37
N TYR A 64 9.35 -1.00 -10.19
CA TYR A 64 9.41 -1.70 -11.49
C TYR A 64 10.72 -2.50 -11.64
N PRO A 65 10.88 -3.62 -10.93
CA PRO A 65 12.01 -4.51 -11.12
C PRO A 65 11.94 -5.26 -12.46
N LEU A 66 13.10 -5.73 -12.92
CA LEU A 66 13.19 -6.71 -14.00
C LEU A 66 13.24 -8.11 -13.38
N ILE A 67 12.26 -8.96 -13.70
CA ILE A 67 12.11 -10.31 -13.17
C ILE A 67 12.74 -11.32 -14.11
N ASN A 68 13.52 -12.23 -13.53
CA ASN A 68 14.16 -13.34 -14.26
C ASN A 68 14.92 -12.89 -15.54
N GLY A 69 15.42 -11.66 -15.53
CA GLY A 69 16.15 -11.06 -16.66
C GLY A 69 15.31 -10.77 -17.91
N SER A 70 13.99 -10.99 -17.88
CA SER A 70 13.11 -10.94 -19.04
C SER A 70 11.96 -9.97 -18.96
N LEU A 71 11.30 -9.84 -17.80
CA LEU A 71 10.05 -9.10 -17.66
C LEU A 71 10.18 -7.93 -16.67
N LYS A 72 10.02 -6.70 -17.15
CA LYS A 72 9.85 -5.54 -16.29
C LYS A 72 8.38 -5.45 -15.87
N ILE A 73 8.12 -5.49 -14.57
CA ILE A 73 6.77 -5.67 -14.03
C ILE A 73 6.43 -4.60 -13.00
N GLU A 74 5.18 -4.13 -13.01
CA GLU A 74 4.64 -3.30 -11.94
C GLU A 74 4.52 -4.14 -10.66
N SER A 75 5.16 -3.67 -9.61
CA SER A 75 5.24 -4.38 -8.34
C SER A 75 4.70 -3.51 -7.23
N LEU A 76 3.57 -3.91 -6.68
CA LEU A 76 2.95 -3.23 -5.55
C LEU A 76 3.83 -3.41 -4.30
N TYR A 77 4.24 -2.32 -3.68
CA TYR A 77 4.99 -2.32 -2.43
C TYR A 77 4.04 -2.25 -1.23
N ASP A 78 3.88 -3.36 -0.53
CA ASP A 78 2.95 -3.52 0.59
C ASP A 78 3.61 -4.23 1.77
N THR A 79 4.12 -3.47 2.71
CA THR A 79 4.78 -3.96 3.93
C THR A 79 3.85 -4.73 4.87
N GLY A 80 2.54 -4.60 4.69
CA GLY A 80 1.53 -5.33 5.46
C GLY A 80 1.32 -6.78 5.01
N SER A 81 1.78 -7.14 3.81
CA SER A 81 1.70 -8.50 3.30
C SER A 81 2.83 -9.38 3.86
N GLN A 82 2.50 -10.62 4.22
CA GLN A 82 3.45 -11.60 4.75
C GLN A 82 4.25 -12.34 3.68
N ILE A 83 3.97 -12.10 2.40
CA ILE A 83 4.57 -12.84 1.28
C ILE A 83 5.01 -11.89 0.17
N VAL A 84 5.90 -12.39 -0.71
CA VAL A 84 6.05 -11.90 -2.06
C VAL A 84 5.23 -12.79 -2.97
N SER A 85 4.42 -12.21 -3.84
CA SER A 85 3.54 -12.96 -4.73
C SER A 85 3.44 -12.36 -6.12
N ILE A 86 3.19 -13.20 -7.11
CA ILE A 86 3.05 -12.85 -8.52
C ILE A 86 1.78 -13.48 -9.10
N SER A 87 1.12 -12.80 -10.02
CA SER A 87 0.00 -13.40 -10.74
C SER A 87 0.48 -14.58 -11.60
N GLU A 88 -0.37 -15.59 -11.77
CA GLU A 88 -0.10 -16.75 -12.62
C GLU A 88 0.27 -16.32 -14.05
N GLU A 89 -0.44 -15.35 -14.60
CA GLU A 89 -0.18 -14.79 -15.93
C GLU A 89 1.25 -14.24 -16.04
N LYS A 90 1.66 -13.39 -15.08
CA LYS A 90 2.99 -12.78 -15.08
C LYS A 90 4.10 -13.76 -14.73
N ALA A 91 3.82 -14.76 -13.92
CA ALA A 91 4.76 -15.85 -13.66
C ALA A 91 5.09 -16.62 -14.94
N MET A 92 4.07 -16.95 -15.75
CA MET A 92 4.26 -17.60 -17.05
C MET A 92 4.99 -16.68 -18.04
N GLU A 93 4.63 -15.40 -18.11
CA GLU A 93 5.27 -14.42 -18.99
C GLU A 93 6.77 -14.24 -18.64
N ALA A 94 7.11 -14.26 -17.35
CA ALA A 94 8.50 -14.21 -16.88
C ALA A 94 9.26 -15.54 -17.01
N GLY A 95 8.62 -16.59 -17.50
CA GLY A 95 9.22 -17.92 -17.66
C GLY A 95 9.53 -18.61 -16.33
N LEU A 96 8.75 -18.33 -15.28
CA LEU A 96 8.92 -18.94 -13.98
C LEU A 96 8.29 -20.33 -13.94
N SER A 97 8.91 -21.23 -13.19
CA SER A 97 8.33 -22.49 -12.75
C SER A 97 8.14 -22.45 -11.23
N TRP A 98 7.15 -23.16 -10.73
CA TRP A 98 6.84 -23.21 -9.31
C TRP A 98 6.54 -24.63 -8.84
N ASP A 99 6.82 -24.85 -7.56
CA ASP A 99 6.56 -26.11 -6.86
C ASP A 99 5.12 -26.08 -6.33
N SER A 100 4.24 -26.88 -6.91
CA SER A 100 2.83 -26.96 -6.53
C SER A 100 2.57 -27.66 -5.20
N ASP A 101 3.58 -28.33 -4.62
CA ASP A 101 3.47 -28.98 -3.33
C ASP A 101 3.65 -27.99 -2.17
N ILE A 102 4.18 -26.78 -2.46
CA ILE A 102 4.39 -25.73 -1.47
C ILE A 102 3.30 -24.65 -1.64
N VAL A 103 2.18 -24.89 -0.99
CA VAL A 103 1.00 -24.03 -1.03
C VAL A 103 0.80 -23.35 0.31
N ILE A 104 0.42 -22.08 0.27
CA ILE A 104 -0.04 -21.35 1.45
C ILE A 104 -1.53 -21.04 1.36
N TYR A 105 -2.16 -20.97 2.53
CA TYR A 105 -3.54 -20.54 2.70
C TYR A 105 -3.54 -19.05 3.06
N MET A 106 -4.14 -18.23 2.21
CA MET A 106 -4.23 -16.80 2.42
C MET A 106 -5.65 -16.45 2.85
N GLN A 107 -5.76 -15.66 3.90
CA GLN A 107 -7.02 -15.10 4.33
C GLN A 107 -7.08 -13.62 3.94
N SER A 108 -8.04 -13.28 3.09
CA SER A 108 -8.32 -11.87 2.76
C SER A 108 -9.06 -11.18 3.91
N ALA A 109 -9.04 -9.85 3.93
CA ALA A 109 -9.79 -9.03 4.90
C ALA A 109 -11.31 -9.36 4.91
N ASN A 110 -11.84 -9.86 3.80
CA ASN A 110 -13.23 -10.28 3.65
C ASN A 110 -13.51 -11.73 4.10
N LYS A 111 -12.56 -12.36 4.81
CA LYS A 111 -12.62 -13.76 5.28
C LYS A 111 -12.65 -14.82 4.16
N GLY A 112 -12.42 -14.43 2.91
CA GLY A 112 -12.16 -15.38 1.83
C GLY A 112 -10.83 -16.11 2.09
N VAL A 113 -10.81 -17.43 1.90
CA VAL A 113 -9.59 -18.23 1.94
C VAL A 113 -9.25 -18.62 0.51
N GLU A 114 -8.06 -18.23 0.06
CA GLU A 114 -7.52 -18.61 -1.24
C GLU A 114 -6.16 -19.31 -1.04
N ASN A 115 -5.86 -20.24 -1.92
CA ASN A 115 -4.59 -20.95 -1.89
C ASN A 115 -3.68 -20.39 -2.98
N SER A 116 -2.38 -20.31 -2.69
CA SER A 116 -1.41 -20.12 -3.76
C SER A 116 -1.38 -21.36 -4.67
N LEU A 117 -0.94 -21.18 -5.91
CA LEU A 117 -0.73 -22.28 -6.87
C LEU A 117 0.57 -23.03 -6.59
N GLY A 118 1.48 -22.43 -5.83
CA GLY A 118 2.76 -22.97 -5.47
C GLY A 118 3.81 -21.89 -5.23
N LEU A 119 5.06 -22.32 -5.05
CA LEU A 119 6.20 -21.47 -4.74
C LEU A 119 7.24 -21.50 -5.87
N ALA A 120 7.47 -20.36 -6.52
CA ALA A 120 8.64 -20.14 -7.37
C ALA A 120 9.84 -19.76 -6.50
N ARG A 121 10.91 -20.57 -6.59
CA ARG A 121 12.07 -20.44 -5.72
C ARG A 121 13.17 -19.62 -6.33
N ASN A 122 13.81 -18.78 -5.50
CA ASN A 122 15.02 -18.06 -5.84
C ASN A 122 14.88 -17.21 -7.12
N VAL A 123 13.74 -16.57 -7.29
CA VAL A 123 13.46 -15.73 -8.44
C VAL A 123 14.35 -14.49 -8.38
N ALA A 124 15.04 -14.19 -9.47
CA ALA A 124 15.91 -13.03 -9.56
C ALA A 124 15.12 -11.76 -9.86
N PHE A 125 15.33 -10.75 -9.03
CA PHE A 125 14.76 -9.40 -9.16
C PHE A 125 15.88 -8.39 -9.32
N LEU A 126 15.93 -7.71 -10.45
CA LEU A 126 16.92 -6.68 -10.72
C LEU A 126 16.33 -5.29 -10.45
N PHE A 127 16.91 -4.59 -9.50
CA PHE A 127 16.61 -3.19 -9.16
C PHE A 127 17.84 -2.33 -9.50
N GLY A 128 17.84 -1.67 -10.65
CA GLY A 128 19.06 -1.00 -11.13
C GLY A 128 20.19 -2.00 -11.34
N ASP A 129 21.24 -1.92 -10.53
CA ASP A 129 22.40 -2.81 -10.57
C ASP A 129 22.37 -3.90 -9.47
N ILE A 130 21.34 -3.92 -8.64
CA ILE A 130 21.19 -4.86 -7.52
C ILE A 130 20.32 -6.03 -7.94
N VAL A 131 20.82 -7.25 -7.78
CA VAL A 131 20.06 -8.49 -7.97
C VAL A 131 19.71 -9.10 -6.63
N LEU A 132 18.41 -9.23 -6.37
CA LEU A 132 17.87 -9.88 -5.18
C LEU A 132 17.22 -11.20 -5.56
N TYR A 133 17.31 -12.19 -4.70
CA TYR A 133 16.68 -13.49 -4.90
C TYR A 133 15.58 -13.70 -3.87
N MET A 134 14.35 -13.94 -4.34
CA MET A 134 13.18 -14.06 -3.47
C MET A 134 12.40 -15.33 -3.71
N GLN A 135 11.70 -15.77 -2.69
CA GLN A 135 10.70 -16.83 -2.76
C GLN A 135 9.36 -16.19 -3.11
N VAL A 136 8.73 -16.61 -4.20
CA VAL A 136 7.56 -15.96 -4.75
C VAL A 136 6.39 -16.94 -4.85
N HIS A 137 5.30 -16.66 -4.15
CA HIS A 137 4.06 -17.43 -4.31
C HIS A 137 3.32 -17.04 -5.57
N VAL A 138 2.91 -18.02 -6.35
CA VAL A 138 2.09 -17.79 -7.55
C VAL A 138 0.62 -17.82 -7.16
N ILE A 139 -0.12 -16.78 -7.55
CA ILE A 139 -1.51 -16.56 -7.18
C ILE A 139 -2.38 -16.51 -8.44
N ARG A 140 -3.56 -17.11 -8.37
CA ARG A 140 -4.52 -17.09 -9.47
C ARG A 140 -5.33 -15.81 -9.45
N ASN A 141 -5.27 -15.04 -10.54
CA ASN A 141 -6.07 -13.82 -10.78
C ASN A 141 -6.09 -12.82 -9.60
N PRO A 142 -4.95 -12.46 -8.99
CA PRO A 142 -4.96 -11.38 -8.00
C PRO A 142 -5.23 -10.03 -8.67
N ALA A 143 -5.58 -9.03 -7.86
CA ALA A 143 -5.80 -7.66 -8.34
C ALA A 143 -4.50 -6.87 -8.65
N TYR A 144 -3.36 -7.53 -8.68
CA TYR A 144 -2.03 -6.95 -8.94
C TYR A 144 -1.20 -7.92 -9.79
N ASP A 145 -0.19 -7.40 -10.47
CA ASP A 145 0.75 -8.22 -11.21
C ASP A 145 1.76 -8.90 -10.29
N LEU A 146 2.38 -8.10 -9.42
CA LEU A 146 3.34 -8.56 -8.42
C LEU A 146 3.18 -7.75 -7.14
N LEU A 147 3.35 -8.39 -5.99
CA LEU A 147 3.30 -7.78 -4.67
C LEU A 147 4.59 -8.09 -3.91
N LEU A 148 5.24 -7.03 -3.44
CA LEU A 148 6.43 -7.09 -2.59
C LEU A 148 6.02 -6.86 -1.13
N GLY A 149 5.96 -7.95 -0.38
CA GLY A 149 5.59 -7.91 1.03
C GLY A 149 6.78 -7.86 1.97
N SER A 150 6.52 -8.14 3.23
CA SER A 150 7.48 -8.14 4.34
C SER A 150 8.78 -8.91 4.08
N PRO A 151 8.80 -10.04 3.36
CA PRO A 151 10.06 -10.72 3.04
C PRO A 151 11.03 -9.88 2.22
N PHE A 152 10.51 -9.00 1.33
CA PHE A 152 11.34 -8.04 0.61
C PHE A 152 11.99 -7.02 1.56
N ASP A 153 11.21 -6.45 2.50
CA ASP A 153 11.73 -5.50 3.49
C ASP A 153 12.79 -6.13 4.39
N THR A 154 12.52 -7.34 4.86
CA THR A 154 13.45 -8.09 5.72
C THR A 154 14.76 -8.40 4.99
N LEU A 155 14.67 -8.81 3.71
CA LEU A 155 15.86 -9.12 2.92
C LEU A 155 16.72 -7.88 2.65
N THR A 156 16.07 -6.76 2.35
CA THR A 156 16.74 -5.54 1.89
C THR A 156 16.99 -4.52 2.97
N GLU A 157 16.52 -4.77 4.20
CA GLU A 157 16.52 -3.77 5.29
C GLU A 157 16.00 -2.42 4.76
N SER A 158 14.87 -2.47 4.03
CA SER A 158 14.37 -1.32 3.28
C SER A 158 14.05 -0.13 4.18
N CYS A 159 14.35 1.06 3.70
CA CYS A 159 14.02 2.30 4.39
C CYS A 159 13.16 3.17 3.47
N VAL A 160 11.92 3.43 3.91
CA VAL A 160 10.98 4.29 3.17
C VAL A 160 11.02 5.70 3.74
N ARG A 161 11.33 6.67 2.89
CA ARG A 161 11.24 8.09 3.23
C ARG A 161 10.05 8.72 2.51
N THR A 162 9.11 9.22 3.29
CA THR A 162 7.95 9.97 2.78
C THR A 162 8.21 11.46 2.91
N THR A 163 7.97 12.22 1.85
CA THR A 163 8.00 13.69 1.87
C THR A 163 6.61 14.25 2.19
N LYS A 164 6.54 15.55 2.51
CA LYS A 164 5.25 16.23 2.78
C LYS A 164 4.30 16.21 1.57
N ASP A 165 4.84 16.10 0.35
CA ASP A 165 4.07 16.04 -0.90
C ASP A 165 3.56 14.62 -1.20
N GLY A 166 3.68 13.68 -0.25
CA GLY A 166 3.26 12.30 -0.40
C GLY A 166 4.21 11.45 -1.28
N ASN A 167 5.30 12.01 -1.80
CA ASN A 167 6.27 11.23 -2.55
C ASN A 167 7.04 10.29 -1.62
N LYS A 168 7.29 9.06 -2.10
CA LYS A 168 8.04 8.05 -1.34
C LYS A 168 9.25 7.58 -2.14
N THR A 169 10.38 7.50 -1.47
CA THR A 169 11.59 6.85 -1.98
C THR A 169 11.89 5.64 -1.10
N ILE A 170 12.30 4.55 -1.72
CA ILE A 170 12.63 3.31 -1.04
C ILE A 170 14.13 3.09 -1.20
N THR A 171 14.87 3.10 -0.11
CA THR A 171 16.28 2.71 -0.11
C THR A 171 16.36 1.23 0.22
N ILE A 172 17.04 0.47 -0.61
CA ILE A 172 17.28 -0.97 -0.43
C ILE A 172 18.77 -1.23 -0.20
N HIS A 173 19.05 -2.30 0.51
CA HIS A 173 20.37 -2.83 0.74
C HIS A 173 20.45 -4.27 0.20
N ASP A 174 21.49 -4.56 -0.58
CA ASP A 174 21.77 -5.93 -1.03
C ASP A 174 22.59 -6.66 0.05
N PRO A 175 22.04 -7.70 0.68
CA PRO A 175 22.75 -8.45 1.72
C PRO A 175 23.94 -9.23 1.18
N ASN A 176 23.99 -9.49 -0.13
CA ASN A 176 25.06 -10.28 -0.76
C ASN A 176 26.27 -9.42 -1.14
N THR A 177 26.04 -8.19 -1.60
CA THR A 177 27.12 -7.29 -2.09
C THR A 177 27.36 -6.08 -1.21
N HIS A 178 26.47 -5.84 -0.23
CA HIS A 178 26.44 -4.65 0.63
C HIS A 178 26.22 -3.32 -0.11
N GLN A 179 25.79 -3.38 -1.37
CA GLN A 179 25.40 -2.21 -2.15
C GLN A 179 24.09 -1.63 -1.63
N ARG A 180 23.93 -0.33 -1.77
CA ARG A 180 22.68 0.38 -1.49
C ARG A 180 22.20 1.11 -2.73
N ALA A 181 20.91 1.10 -2.93
CA ALA A 181 20.28 1.85 -4.02
C ALA A 181 18.99 2.51 -3.55
N VAL A 182 18.69 3.65 -4.17
CA VAL A 182 17.38 4.29 -4.02
C VAL A 182 16.51 3.86 -5.19
N VAL A 183 15.42 3.16 -4.88
CA VAL A 183 14.44 2.73 -5.86
C VAL A 183 13.33 3.77 -5.96
N PRO A 184 13.14 4.40 -7.12
CA PRO A 184 12.04 5.32 -7.30
C PRO A 184 10.71 4.57 -7.21
N SER A 185 9.75 5.13 -6.49
CA SER A 185 8.39 4.60 -6.43
C SER A 185 7.42 5.55 -7.12
N VAL A 186 6.41 4.98 -7.75
CA VAL A 186 5.33 5.69 -8.42
C VAL A 186 4.03 5.45 -7.68
N ALA A 187 3.19 6.49 -7.55
CA ALA A 187 1.85 6.33 -7.03
C ALA A 187 1.02 5.52 -8.02
N THR A 188 0.37 4.48 -7.56
CA THR A 188 -0.62 3.77 -8.37
C THR A 188 -2.02 4.09 -7.86
N VAL A 189 -2.95 4.29 -8.78
CA VAL A 189 -4.37 4.48 -8.44
C VAL A 189 -5.02 3.12 -8.45
N TRP A 190 -5.34 2.63 -7.27
CA TRP A 190 -6.12 1.41 -7.13
C TRP A 190 -7.59 1.78 -7.33
N PHE A 191 -8.13 1.45 -8.49
CA PHE A 191 -9.58 1.44 -8.67
C PHE A 191 -10.07 0.12 -8.08
N GLY A 192 -10.53 0.16 -6.81
CA GLY A 192 -11.26 -0.96 -6.24
C GLY A 192 -12.51 -1.28 -7.07
N PRO A 193 -13.04 -2.50 -6.93
CA PRO A 193 -14.24 -2.91 -7.63
C PRO A 193 -15.45 -2.05 -7.28
#